data_4dd58b898b381b9bf0bf6d49d9df2e41
#
_entry.id   4dd58b898b381b9bf0bf6d49d9df2e41
#
_cell.length_a   1.000
_cell.length_b   1.000
_cell.length_c   1.000
_cell.angle_alpha   90.00
_cell.angle_beta   90.00
_cell.angle_gamma   90.00
#
_symmetry.space_group_name_H-M   'P 1'
#
loop_
_entity.id
_entity.type
_entity.pdbx_description
1 polymer ?
#
loop_
_entity_poly.entity_id
_entity_poly.type
_entity_poly.pdbx_seq_one_letter_code
_entity_poly.pdbx_strand_id
1 'polypeptide(L)'
;MKEILNATALEKALKRLAHEIAERNENLDDVVLLGIRTRGVAVAKRIQKCVQESEGVTLPLGILDVTLYRDDILTCDTELIGSEIDFSIEGKTVIVCDDVLYTGRTVRAAISALFAHGSKMGRAAKIQLLEVVDRGHRELPFRADFIGKNLPTSSHEKVFVKFQETDGEEGVFLETENE
;
A
#
# COMPACT_ATOMS: atom_id res chain seq x y z
N MET A 1 -22.27 -3.55 -7.97
CA MET A 1 -20.79 -3.69 -7.89
C MET A 1 -20.34 -4.69 -8.94
N LYS A 2 -19.34 -4.36 -9.76
CA LYS A 2 -18.80 -5.22 -10.83
C LYS A 2 -17.46 -5.79 -10.39
N GLU A 3 -17.27 -7.09 -10.48
CA GLU A 3 -15.96 -7.72 -10.23
C GLU A 3 -14.99 -7.41 -11.37
N ILE A 4 -13.80 -6.91 -11.05
CA ILE A 4 -12.70 -6.60 -11.96
C ILE A 4 -11.60 -7.65 -11.90
N LEU A 5 -11.25 -8.08 -10.68
CA LEU A 5 -10.37 -9.22 -10.42
C LEU A 5 -11.05 -10.12 -9.39
N ASN A 6 -11.17 -11.39 -9.69
CA ASN A 6 -11.56 -12.39 -8.69
C ASN A 6 -10.38 -12.73 -7.76
N ALA A 7 -10.62 -13.51 -6.71
CA ALA A 7 -9.60 -13.89 -5.73
C ALA A 7 -8.33 -14.49 -6.37
N THR A 8 -8.50 -15.40 -7.33
CA THR A 8 -7.37 -16.04 -8.03
C THR A 8 -6.54 -15.03 -8.84
N ALA A 9 -7.20 -14.10 -9.52
CA ALA A 9 -6.52 -13.07 -10.31
C ALA A 9 -5.80 -12.05 -9.40
N LEU A 10 -6.40 -11.69 -8.26
CA LEU A 10 -5.77 -10.85 -7.25
C LEU A 10 -4.52 -11.54 -6.67
N GLU A 11 -4.61 -12.81 -6.29
CA GLU A 11 -3.48 -13.58 -5.79
C GLU A 11 -2.32 -13.63 -6.80
N LYS A 12 -2.62 -13.87 -8.08
CA LYS A 12 -1.61 -13.85 -9.15
C LYS A 12 -0.95 -12.48 -9.28
N ALA A 13 -1.72 -11.40 -9.17
CA ALA A 13 -1.18 -10.03 -9.21
C ALA A 13 -0.23 -9.77 -8.03
N LEU A 14 -0.59 -10.18 -6.82
CA LEU A 14 0.27 -10.04 -5.63
C LEU A 14 1.55 -10.87 -5.74
N LYS A 15 1.49 -12.10 -6.24
CA LYS A 15 2.68 -12.93 -6.51
C LYS A 15 3.62 -12.27 -7.53
N ARG A 16 3.06 -11.69 -8.59
CA ARG A 16 3.85 -10.95 -9.59
C ARG A 16 4.53 -9.73 -8.96
N LEU A 17 3.82 -8.97 -8.13
CA LEU A 17 4.40 -7.83 -7.42
C LEU A 17 5.55 -8.24 -6.50
N ALA A 18 5.43 -9.37 -5.81
CA ALA A 18 6.51 -9.92 -4.97
C ALA A 18 7.76 -10.24 -5.79
N HIS A 19 7.61 -10.84 -6.97
CA HIS A 19 8.73 -11.07 -7.88
C HIS A 19 9.35 -9.77 -8.40
N GLU A 20 8.54 -8.77 -8.75
CA GLU A 20 9.03 -7.46 -9.18
C GLU A 20 9.83 -6.75 -8.07
N ILE A 21 9.43 -6.91 -6.79
CA ILE A 21 10.20 -6.40 -5.65
C ILE A 21 11.57 -7.06 -5.59
N ALA A 22 11.62 -8.39 -5.70
CA ALA A 22 12.88 -9.14 -5.67
C ALA A 22 13.79 -8.75 -6.83
N GLU A 23 13.25 -8.56 -8.02
CA GLU A 23 14.03 -8.17 -9.20
C GLU A 23 14.61 -6.76 -9.12
N ARG A 24 13.87 -5.82 -8.50
CA ARG A 24 14.28 -4.40 -8.41
C ARG A 24 15.16 -4.06 -7.22
N ASN A 25 15.25 -4.96 -6.24
CA ASN A 25 16.02 -4.76 -5.02
C ASN A 25 17.08 -5.87 -4.90
N GLU A 26 18.33 -5.53 -5.16
CA GLU A 26 19.44 -6.49 -5.19
C GLU A 26 19.64 -7.24 -3.87
N ASN A 27 19.36 -6.57 -2.74
CA ASN A 27 19.47 -7.14 -1.41
C ASN A 27 18.15 -6.98 -0.64
N LEU A 28 17.41 -8.08 -0.49
CA LEU A 28 16.14 -8.11 0.24
C LEU A 28 16.30 -7.88 1.75
N ASP A 29 17.50 -8.11 2.32
CA ASP A 29 17.76 -7.81 3.73
C ASP A 29 17.70 -6.31 4.06
N ASP A 30 17.81 -5.47 3.03
CA ASP A 30 17.67 -4.01 3.15
C ASP A 30 16.28 -3.48 2.81
N VAL A 31 15.33 -4.38 2.55
CA VAL A 31 13.94 -4.02 2.21
C VAL A 31 13.02 -4.20 3.42
N VAL A 32 12.19 -3.21 3.67
CA VAL A 32 11.15 -3.27 4.70
C VAL A 32 9.80 -2.86 4.11
N LEU A 33 8.73 -3.44 4.61
CA LEU A 33 7.35 -3.14 4.20
C LEU A 33 6.65 -2.26 5.24
N LEU A 34 5.97 -1.22 4.79
CA LEU A 34 5.08 -0.43 5.63
C LEU A 34 3.68 -0.42 5.01
N GLY A 35 2.73 -1.08 5.66
CA GLY A 35 1.33 -1.05 5.24
C GLY A 35 0.61 0.18 5.79
N ILE A 36 -0.03 0.95 4.92
CA ILE A 36 -0.88 2.06 5.36
C ILE A 36 -2.14 1.48 6.01
N ARG A 37 -2.45 1.94 7.21
CA ARG A 37 -3.67 1.56 7.93
C ARG A 37 -4.90 2.09 7.16
N THR A 38 -5.89 1.27 6.78
CA THR A 38 -6.17 -0.09 7.24
C THR A 38 -5.85 -1.15 6.18
N ARG A 39 -6.24 -0.94 4.93
CA ARG A 39 -6.15 -1.94 3.84
C ARG A 39 -4.73 -2.18 3.35
N GLY A 40 -3.89 -1.17 3.37
CA GLY A 40 -2.47 -1.31 3.03
C GLY A 40 -1.73 -2.31 3.92
N VAL A 41 -2.20 -2.53 5.16
CA VAL A 41 -1.65 -3.55 6.06
C VAL A 41 -1.93 -4.96 5.54
N ALA A 42 -3.14 -5.22 5.05
CA ALA A 42 -3.48 -6.51 4.43
C ALA A 42 -2.64 -6.75 3.17
N VAL A 43 -2.48 -5.72 2.32
CA VAL A 43 -1.59 -5.77 1.15
C VAL A 43 -0.17 -6.13 1.56
N ALA A 44 0.42 -5.40 2.52
CA ALA A 44 1.79 -5.63 2.99
C ALA A 44 1.99 -7.06 3.53
N LYS A 45 1.04 -7.58 4.30
CA LYS A 45 1.07 -8.98 4.82
C LYS A 45 1.04 -10.01 3.69
N ARG A 46 0.20 -9.80 2.67
CA ARG A 46 0.14 -10.70 1.51
C ARG A 46 1.43 -10.66 0.69
N ILE A 47 2.00 -9.47 0.49
CA ILE A 47 3.30 -9.31 -0.18
C ILE A 47 4.42 -9.97 0.62
N GLN A 48 4.49 -9.77 1.94
CA GLN A 48 5.47 -10.41 2.81
C GLN A 48 5.42 -11.94 2.65
N LYS A 49 4.21 -12.52 2.69
CA LYS A 49 4.01 -13.95 2.49
C LYS A 49 4.48 -14.42 1.11
N CYS A 50 4.12 -13.70 0.05
CA CYS A 50 4.55 -14.05 -1.31
C CYS A 50 6.07 -13.99 -1.48
N VAL A 51 6.74 -12.98 -0.92
CA VAL A 51 8.22 -12.87 -0.95
C VAL A 51 8.85 -14.03 -0.18
N GLN A 52 8.31 -14.36 1.00
CA GLN A 52 8.82 -15.50 1.76
C GLN A 52 8.67 -16.82 1.00
N GLU A 53 7.55 -17.05 0.36
CA GLU A 53 7.29 -18.26 -0.43
C GLU A 53 8.21 -18.38 -1.65
N SER A 54 8.52 -17.27 -2.33
CA SER A 54 9.35 -17.27 -3.54
C SER A 54 10.85 -17.16 -3.28
N GLU A 55 11.27 -16.34 -2.30
CA GLU A 55 12.68 -15.98 -2.07
C GLU A 55 13.23 -16.55 -0.77
N GLY A 56 12.39 -17.10 0.10
CA GLY A 56 12.80 -17.61 1.41
C GLY A 56 13.16 -16.53 2.44
N VAL A 57 12.86 -15.25 2.15
CA VAL A 57 13.16 -14.10 3.01
C VAL A 57 11.89 -13.53 3.61
N THR A 58 11.87 -13.31 4.93
CA THR A 58 10.78 -12.62 5.61
C THR A 58 11.14 -11.15 5.78
N LEU A 59 10.52 -10.27 5.00
CA LEU A 59 10.73 -8.84 5.08
C LEU A 59 10.13 -8.28 6.40
N PRO A 60 10.84 -7.39 7.12
CA PRO A 60 10.22 -6.66 8.25
C PRO A 60 8.97 -5.90 7.78
N LEU A 61 7.91 -5.95 8.58
CA LEU A 61 6.64 -5.32 8.26
C LEU A 61 6.19 -4.44 9.42
N GLY A 62 5.92 -3.17 9.14
CA GLY A 62 5.34 -2.21 10.06
C GLY A 62 4.00 -1.67 9.57
N ILE A 63 3.27 -1.03 10.48
CA ILE A 63 2.00 -0.38 10.22
C ILE A 63 2.19 1.13 10.30
N LEU A 64 1.83 1.84 9.24
CA LEU A 64 1.93 3.29 9.15
C LEU A 64 0.53 3.90 9.25
N ASP A 65 0.29 4.68 10.30
CA ASP A 65 -0.91 5.48 10.46
C ASP A 65 -0.66 6.89 9.90
N VAL A 66 -1.43 7.25 8.88
CA VAL A 66 -1.28 8.53 8.18
C VAL A 66 -2.37 9.54 8.54
N THR A 67 -3.26 9.20 9.45
CA THR A 67 -4.46 9.99 9.79
C THR A 67 -4.14 11.45 10.11
N LEU A 68 -3.11 11.70 10.93
CA LEU A 68 -2.69 13.06 11.32
C LEU A 68 -2.08 13.88 10.17
N TYR A 69 -1.68 13.25 9.09
CA TYR A 69 -0.98 13.88 7.96
C TYR A 69 -1.87 14.08 6.74
N ARG A 70 -3.11 13.62 6.82
CA ARG A 70 -4.08 13.79 5.74
C ARG A 70 -4.67 15.20 5.75
N ASP A 71 -4.83 15.78 4.56
CA ASP A 71 -5.39 17.11 4.33
C ASP A 71 -6.83 17.07 3.78
N ASP A 72 -7.35 15.87 3.52
CA ASP A 72 -8.67 15.62 2.95
C ASP A 72 -9.65 14.97 3.94
N ILE A 73 -9.24 14.80 5.20
CA ILE A 73 -10.06 14.24 6.29
C ILE A 73 -10.20 15.28 7.41
N LEU A 74 -11.43 15.51 7.83
CA LEU A 74 -11.71 16.29 9.04
C LEU A 74 -11.37 15.42 10.26
N THR A 75 -10.33 15.81 10.98
CA THR A 75 -9.73 15.00 12.05
C THR A 75 -10.48 14.97 13.36
N CYS A 76 -11.57 15.74 13.48
CA CYS A 76 -12.30 15.88 14.74
C CYS A 76 -13.03 14.61 15.24
N ASP A 77 -13.31 13.65 14.37
CA ASP A 77 -14.04 12.42 14.71
C ASP A 77 -13.26 11.13 14.40
N THR A 78 -11.96 11.22 14.10
CA THR A 78 -11.15 10.05 13.72
C THR A 78 -10.35 9.55 14.91
N GLU A 79 -10.52 8.27 15.26
CA GLU A 79 -9.74 7.61 16.30
C GLU A 79 -8.27 7.50 15.87
N LEU A 80 -7.35 8.01 16.70
CA LEU A 80 -5.92 7.95 16.46
C LEU A 80 -5.36 6.67 17.09
N ILE A 81 -5.07 5.68 16.27
CA ILE A 81 -4.50 4.39 16.72
C ILE A 81 -2.97 4.46 16.75
N GLY A 82 -2.37 5.21 15.83
CA GLY A 82 -0.93 5.39 15.71
C GLY A 82 -0.22 4.34 14.84
N SER A 83 1.03 4.63 14.53
CA SER A 83 1.90 3.74 13.76
C SER A 83 2.56 2.70 14.66
N GLU A 84 2.77 1.49 14.14
CA GLU A 84 3.42 0.36 14.80
C GLU A 84 4.62 -0.09 13.95
N ILE A 85 5.80 0.48 14.24
CA ILE A 85 7.05 0.18 13.56
C ILE A 85 8.11 -0.03 14.65
N ASP A 86 8.52 -1.27 14.84
CA ASP A 86 9.42 -1.73 15.91
C ASP A 86 10.85 -1.99 15.44
N PHE A 87 11.19 -1.54 14.23
CA PHE A 87 12.52 -1.68 13.61
C PHE A 87 13.02 -0.35 13.05
N SER A 88 14.34 -0.26 12.83
CA SER A 88 14.96 0.90 12.17
C SER A 88 14.78 0.81 10.65
N ILE A 89 14.50 1.96 10.03
CA ILE A 89 14.49 2.12 8.57
C ILE A 89 15.78 2.80 8.06
N GLU A 90 16.76 3.03 8.95
CA GLU A 90 18.03 3.69 8.60
C GLU A 90 18.73 2.94 7.48
N GLY A 91 18.97 3.62 6.37
CA GLY A 91 19.63 3.06 5.20
C GLY A 91 18.83 2.00 4.43
N LYS A 92 17.58 1.75 4.81
CA LYS A 92 16.72 0.73 4.18
C LYS A 92 15.96 1.26 2.98
N THR A 93 15.56 0.35 2.10
CA THR A 93 14.52 0.59 1.09
C THR A 93 13.17 0.32 1.75
N VAL A 94 12.37 1.36 1.90
CA VAL A 94 11.01 1.27 2.46
C VAL A 94 10.03 1.13 1.32
N ILE A 95 9.24 0.04 1.30
CA ILE A 95 8.12 -0.12 0.38
C ILE A 95 6.84 0.21 1.13
N VAL A 96 6.22 1.32 0.78
CA VAL A 96 4.92 1.73 1.29
C VAL A 96 3.85 1.00 0.48
N CYS A 97 2.97 0.27 1.16
CA CYS A 97 1.92 -0.54 0.56
C CYS A 97 0.54 0.05 0.83
N ASP A 98 -0.27 0.18 -0.21
CA ASP A 98 -1.68 0.54 -0.11
C ASP A 98 -2.52 -0.23 -1.14
N ASP A 99 -3.84 -0.12 -1.06
CA ASP A 99 -4.77 -0.85 -1.92
C ASP A 99 -5.10 -0.11 -3.22
N VAL A 100 -5.39 1.19 -3.16
CA VAL A 100 -5.84 1.98 -4.32
C VAL A 100 -5.14 3.33 -4.41
N LEU A 101 -4.38 3.53 -5.46
CA LEU A 101 -3.83 4.84 -5.82
C LEU A 101 -4.87 5.65 -6.59
N TYR A 102 -5.27 6.78 -6.01
CA TYR A 102 -6.25 7.72 -6.57
C TYR A 102 -5.61 9.10 -6.76
N THR A 103 -5.88 10.04 -5.87
CA THR A 103 -5.39 11.43 -5.97
C THR A 103 -3.88 11.57 -5.63
N GLY A 104 -3.34 10.66 -4.85
CA GLY A 104 -1.99 10.72 -4.29
C GLY A 104 -1.92 11.35 -2.89
N ARG A 105 -3.06 11.79 -2.31
CA ARG A 105 -3.06 12.44 -0.98
C ARG A 105 -2.69 11.50 0.15
N THR A 106 -3.09 10.25 0.09
CA THR A 106 -2.65 9.21 1.04
C THR A 106 -1.15 8.99 0.97
N VAL A 107 -0.58 8.92 -0.23
CA VAL A 107 0.87 8.78 -0.46
C VAL A 107 1.63 9.96 0.12
N ARG A 108 1.16 11.19 -0.13
CA ARG A 108 1.76 12.40 0.45
C ARG A 108 1.76 12.32 1.98
N ALA A 109 0.63 11.92 2.56
CA ALA A 109 0.50 11.78 4.01
C ALA A 109 1.48 10.72 4.56
N ALA A 110 1.64 9.59 3.87
CA ALA A 110 2.60 8.53 4.24
C ALA A 110 4.04 9.04 4.23
N ILE A 111 4.43 9.77 3.18
CA ILE A 111 5.78 10.37 3.09
C ILE A 111 5.99 11.39 4.21
N SER A 112 5.00 12.24 4.49
CA SER A 112 5.07 13.21 5.58
C SER A 112 5.22 12.53 6.95
N ALA A 113 4.49 11.44 7.19
CA ALA A 113 4.59 10.64 8.41
C ALA A 113 6.00 10.04 8.56
N LEU A 114 6.57 9.48 7.50
CA LEU A 114 7.92 8.91 7.52
C LEU A 114 8.97 9.98 7.85
N PHE A 115 8.88 11.17 7.29
CA PHE A 115 9.80 12.25 7.60
C PHE A 115 9.62 12.79 9.02
N ALA A 116 8.40 12.88 9.53
CA ALA A 116 8.14 13.32 10.90
C ALA A 116 8.67 12.33 11.94
N HIS A 117 8.63 11.02 11.64
CA HIS A 117 9.15 9.96 12.52
C HIS A 117 10.64 9.66 12.31
N GLY A 118 11.27 10.23 11.30
CA GLY A 118 12.66 9.93 10.92
C GLY A 118 13.70 10.10 12.04
N SER A 119 13.45 10.98 13.00
CA SER A 119 14.34 11.13 14.17
C SER A 119 14.34 9.92 15.12
N LYS A 120 13.30 9.07 15.07
CA LYS A 120 13.17 7.88 15.93
C LYS A 120 13.49 6.59 15.19
N MET A 121 13.16 6.52 13.89
CA MET A 121 13.30 5.30 13.10
C MET A 121 14.50 5.30 12.15
N GLY A 122 15.18 6.44 12.01
CA GLY A 122 16.25 6.65 11.07
C GLY A 122 15.75 7.13 9.69
N ARG A 123 16.69 7.38 8.79
CA ARG A 123 16.43 7.88 7.43
C ARG A 123 16.44 6.72 6.43
N ALA A 124 15.33 6.52 5.72
CA ALA A 124 15.29 5.58 4.61
C ALA A 124 16.27 6.00 3.50
N ALA A 125 16.98 5.04 2.91
CA ALA A 125 17.81 5.26 1.73
C ALA A 125 16.95 5.48 0.48
N LYS A 126 15.82 4.78 0.40
CA LYS A 126 14.86 4.84 -0.70
C LYS A 126 13.45 4.60 -0.20
N ILE A 127 12.48 5.27 -0.80
CA ILE A 127 11.06 4.98 -0.61
C ILE A 127 10.47 4.55 -1.95
N GLN A 128 9.82 3.41 -1.97
CA GLN A 128 9.08 2.86 -3.12
C GLN A 128 7.60 2.75 -2.74
N LEU A 129 6.72 2.81 -3.72
CA LEU A 129 5.28 2.73 -3.54
C LEU A 129 4.73 1.48 -4.24
N LEU A 130 3.95 0.69 -3.52
CA LEU A 130 3.22 -0.45 -4.04
C LEU A 130 1.73 -0.24 -3.87
N GLU A 131 1.00 -0.38 -4.98
CA GLU A 131 -0.46 -0.25 -5.02
C GLU A 131 -1.07 -1.46 -5.73
N VAL A 132 -2.16 -1.99 -5.21
CA VAL A 132 -2.87 -3.08 -5.89
C VAL A 132 -3.55 -2.56 -7.14
N VAL A 133 -4.20 -1.40 -7.06
CA VAL A 133 -4.87 -0.76 -8.20
C VAL A 133 -4.46 0.69 -8.33
N ASP A 134 -4.11 1.10 -9.54
CA ASP A 134 -4.04 2.50 -9.94
C ASP A 134 -5.29 2.85 -10.75
N ARG A 135 -6.14 3.74 -10.22
CA ARG A 135 -7.40 4.13 -10.87
C ARG A 135 -7.34 5.46 -11.66
N GLY A 136 -6.19 6.10 -11.67
CA GLY A 136 -6.03 7.43 -12.29
C GLY A 136 -6.50 8.59 -11.41
N HIS A 137 -6.81 9.73 -12.00
CA HIS A 137 -7.31 10.96 -11.35
C HIS A 137 -6.36 11.57 -10.33
N ARG A 138 -5.06 11.62 -10.66
CA ARG A 138 -4.03 12.22 -9.81
C ARG A 138 -4.29 13.71 -9.59
N GLU A 139 -4.19 14.14 -8.35
CA GLU A 139 -4.11 15.57 -7.96
C GLU A 139 -2.68 15.94 -7.55
N LEU A 140 -1.87 14.97 -7.14
CA LEU A 140 -0.48 15.11 -6.76
C LEU A 140 0.42 14.24 -7.65
N PRO A 141 1.69 14.62 -7.89
CA PRO A 141 2.57 13.99 -8.88
C PRO A 141 3.21 12.69 -8.37
N PHE A 142 2.41 11.76 -7.87
CA PHE A 142 2.87 10.45 -7.41
C PHE A 142 2.55 9.36 -8.41
N ARG A 143 3.49 8.41 -8.55
CA ARG A 143 3.31 7.16 -9.28
C ARG A 143 3.81 6.01 -8.42
N ALA A 144 3.15 4.86 -8.53
CA ALA A 144 3.62 3.66 -7.87
C ALA A 144 4.77 3.02 -8.66
N ASP A 145 5.74 2.48 -7.93
CA ASP A 145 6.82 1.65 -8.48
C ASP A 145 6.33 0.27 -8.86
N PHE A 146 5.36 -0.24 -8.08
CA PHE A 146 4.76 -1.55 -8.23
C PHE A 146 3.24 -1.41 -8.31
N ILE A 147 2.64 -1.87 -9.40
CA ILE A 147 1.19 -1.76 -9.65
C ILE A 147 0.62 -3.13 -10.01
N GLY A 148 -0.37 -3.57 -9.23
CA GLY A 148 -1.08 -4.81 -9.52
C GLY A 148 -1.93 -4.71 -10.79
N LYS A 149 -2.72 -3.66 -10.90
CA LYS A 149 -3.55 -3.39 -12.08
C LYS A 149 -3.75 -1.89 -12.31
N ASN A 150 -3.56 -1.46 -13.55
CA ASN A 150 -4.05 -0.16 -14.01
C ASN A 150 -5.53 -0.32 -14.40
N LEU A 151 -6.38 0.47 -13.76
CA LEU A 151 -7.83 0.46 -13.99
C LEU A 151 -8.33 1.90 -14.16
N PRO A 152 -8.23 2.49 -15.36
CA PRO A 152 -8.81 3.81 -15.61
C PRO A 152 -10.31 3.81 -15.29
N THR A 153 -10.73 4.77 -14.49
CA THR A 153 -12.11 4.92 -14.02
C THR A 153 -12.66 6.29 -14.35
N SER A 154 -13.97 6.45 -14.27
CA SER A 154 -14.59 7.78 -14.24
C SER A 154 -14.56 8.36 -12.82
N SER A 155 -14.89 9.65 -12.68
CA SER A 155 -14.99 10.32 -11.37
C SER A 155 -16.10 9.74 -10.49
N HIS A 156 -17.15 9.17 -11.12
CA HIS A 156 -18.34 8.60 -10.45
C HIS A 156 -18.17 7.11 -10.12
N GLU A 157 -17.02 6.53 -10.40
CA GLU A 157 -16.73 5.14 -10.08
C GLU A 157 -15.81 5.05 -8.87
N LYS A 158 -16.07 4.07 -8.01
CA LYS A 158 -15.23 3.74 -6.85
C LYS A 158 -14.63 2.36 -7.02
N VAL A 159 -13.38 2.22 -6.63
CA VAL A 159 -12.65 0.94 -6.64
C VAL A 159 -12.50 0.45 -5.21
N PHE A 160 -12.78 -0.83 -4.99
CA PHE A 160 -12.62 -1.50 -3.72
C PHE A 160 -11.71 -2.71 -3.91
N VAL A 161 -10.64 -2.78 -3.15
CA VAL A 161 -9.84 -3.99 -3.00
C VAL A 161 -10.28 -4.64 -1.70
N LYS A 162 -10.79 -5.87 -1.78
CA LYS A 162 -11.27 -6.62 -0.62
C LYS A 162 -10.40 -7.84 -0.37
N PHE A 163 -10.17 -8.12 0.89
CA PHE A 163 -9.43 -9.30 1.36
C PHE A 163 -10.29 -10.13 2.29
N GLN A 164 -10.21 -11.46 2.15
CA GLN A 164 -11.03 -12.39 2.93
C GLN A 164 -10.93 -12.15 4.44
N GLU A 165 -9.74 -11.85 4.94
CA GLU A 165 -9.47 -11.63 6.36
C GLU A 165 -10.04 -10.32 6.92
N THR A 166 -10.32 -9.35 6.05
CA THR A 166 -10.79 -8.01 6.45
C THR A 166 -12.26 -7.79 6.09
N ASP A 167 -12.66 -8.30 4.91
CA ASP A 167 -13.95 -7.97 4.30
C ASP A 167 -14.90 -9.18 4.17
N GLY A 168 -14.41 -10.41 4.43
CA GLY A 168 -15.19 -11.63 4.22
C GLY A 168 -15.42 -11.97 2.74
N GLU A 169 -14.81 -11.22 1.85
CA GLU A 169 -14.86 -11.36 0.39
C GLU A 169 -13.49 -10.99 -0.17
N GLU A 170 -13.09 -11.59 -1.28
CA GLU A 170 -11.76 -11.34 -1.86
C GLU A 170 -11.86 -11.00 -3.35
N GLY A 171 -11.23 -9.88 -3.75
CA GLY A 171 -11.20 -9.43 -5.13
C GLY A 171 -11.03 -7.93 -5.29
N VAL A 172 -11.10 -7.47 -6.53
CA VAL A 172 -11.17 -6.05 -6.88
C VAL A 172 -12.51 -5.77 -7.53
N PHE A 173 -13.21 -4.79 -7.01
CA PHE A 173 -14.57 -4.45 -7.42
C PHE A 173 -14.67 -2.98 -7.83
N LEU A 174 -15.55 -2.72 -8.79
CA LEU A 174 -15.89 -1.40 -9.27
C LEU A 174 -17.37 -1.12 -8.97
N GLU A 175 -17.65 0.00 -8.37
CA GLU A 175 -19.00 0.49 -8.12
C GLU A 175 -19.21 1.82 -8.84
N THR A 176 -20.30 1.94 -9.59
CA THR A 176 -20.72 3.20 -10.20
C THR A 176 -21.73 3.85 -9.27
N GLU A 177 -21.46 5.07 -8.82
CA GLU A 177 -22.44 5.87 -8.11
C GLU A 177 -23.50 6.34 -9.12
N ASN A 178 -24.75 5.88 -8.96
CA ASN A 178 -25.87 6.44 -9.69
C ASN A 178 -26.18 7.83 -9.11
N GLU A 179 -26.33 8.81 -9.97
CA GLU A 179 -26.82 10.14 -9.63
C GLU A 179 -28.18 10.11 -8.96
#